data_629ccc5164ff731de92a1b53a9ce4c44
#
_entry.id   629ccc5164ff731de92a1b53a9ce4c44
#
_cell.length_a   1.000
_cell.length_b   1.000
_cell.length_c   1.000
_cell.angle_alpha   90.00
_cell.angle_beta   90.00
_cell.angle_gamma   90.00
#
_symmetry.space_group_name_H-M   'P 1'
#
loop_
_entity.id
_entity.type
_entity.pdbx_description
1 polymer ?
#
loop_
_entity_poly.entity_id
_entity_poly.type
_entity_poly.pdbx_seq_one_letter_code
_entity_poly.pdbx_strand_id
1 'polypeptide(L)'
;ISSAIAMDKAISKELFRENGIPTPAGIHLKKGEADPKTVPFPLVVKCCNGGSSVGTYIVEKEEDYETAKADSFRYDDEIIIEQYIKGREFSVGVIDGKALPIIEIAPISGFYDYKNKYQAGSTIETCPAVLDEELTVKMQQYAEAVFKALRLKNYARMDFMLKENGEMY
;
A
#
# COMPACT_ATOMS: atom_id res chain seq x y z
N ILE A 1 -4.58 -15.45 -12.88
CA ILE A 1 -5.67 -14.47 -12.61
C ILE A 1 -5.37 -13.73 -11.31
N SER A 2 -5.23 -14.38 -10.17
CA SER A 2 -5.01 -13.73 -8.86
C SER A 2 -3.80 -12.79 -8.84
N SER A 3 -2.67 -13.20 -9.42
CA SER A 3 -1.48 -12.34 -9.52
C SER A 3 -1.72 -11.08 -10.37
N ALA A 4 -2.50 -11.19 -11.45
CA ALA A 4 -2.85 -10.04 -12.27
C ALA A 4 -3.75 -9.07 -11.49
N ILE A 5 -4.73 -9.58 -10.74
CA ILE A 5 -5.58 -8.75 -9.86
C ILE A 5 -4.74 -8.07 -8.78
N ALA A 6 -3.82 -8.81 -8.13
CA ALA A 6 -2.95 -8.25 -7.10
C ALA A 6 -1.97 -7.18 -7.62
N MET A 7 -1.64 -7.20 -8.91
CA MET A 7 -0.82 -6.18 -9.55
C MET A 7 -1.61 -4.91 -9.89
N ASP A 8 -2.93 -5.01 -10.07
CA ASP A 8 -3.82 -3.90 -10.33
C ASP A 8 -4.35 -3.31 -9.03
N LYS A 9 -3.85 -2.14 -8.65
CA LYS A 9 -4.22 -1.48 -7.39
C LYS A 9 -5.68 -0.99 -7.39
N ALA A 10 -6.24 -0.62 -8.53
CA ALA A 10 -7.63 -0.18 -8.63
C ALA A 10 -8.57 -1.34 -8.30
N ILE A 11 -8.42 -2.46 -8.99
CA ILE A 11 -9.23 -3.67 -8.77
C ILE A 11 -9.01 -4.22 -7.35
N SER A 12 -7.77 -4.29 -6.89
CA SER A 12 -7.46 -4.77 -5.54
C SER A 12 -8.17 -3.93 -4.46
N LYS A 13 -8.15 -2.60 -4.58
CA LYS A 13 -8.81 -1.70 -3.62
C LYS A 13 -10.33 -1.82 -3.64
N GLU A 14 -10.95 -2.06 -4.78
CA GLU A 14 -12.38 -2.36 -4.87
C GLU A 14 -12.72 -3.64 -4.11
N LEU A 15 -11.98 -4.73 -4.36
CA LEU A 15 -12.16 -5.98 -3.65
C LEU A 15 -11.93 -5.86 -2.14
N PHE A 16 -10.97 -5.04 -1.72
CA PHE A 16 -10.74 -4.78 -0.28
C PHE A 16 -11.95 -4.09 0.35
N ARG A 17 -12.50 -3.04 -0.27
CA ARG A 17 -13.69 -2.33 0.23
C ARG A 17 -14.90 -3.24 0.32
N GLU A 18 -15.15 -4.05 -0.72
CA GLU A 18 -16.25 -5.02 -0.75
C GLU A 18 -16.16 -6.08 0.35
N ASN A 19 -14.93 -6.42 0.77
CA ASN A 19 -14.69 -7.41 1.82
C ASN A 19 -14.42 -6.79 3.21
N GLY A 20 -14.62 -5.48 3.38
CA GLY A 20 -14.43 -4.78 4.65
C GLY A 20 -12.96 -4.70 5.09
N ILE A 21 -12.02 -4.83 4.16
CA ILE A 21 -10.59 -4.71 4.42
C ILE A 21 -10.19 -3.24 4.27
N PRO A 22 -9.56 -2.63 5.29
CA PRO A 22 -9.16 -1.23 5.23
C PRO A 22 -8.15 -0.99 4.11
N THR A 23 -8.34 0.13 3.43
CA THR A 23 -7.40 0.64 2.42
C THR A 23 -7.51 2.16 2.38
N PRO A 24 -6.42 2.90 2.12
CA PRO A 24 -6.48 4.36 2.10
C PRO A 24 -7.60 4.88 1.19
N ALA A 25 -8.35 5.88 1.68
CA ALA A 25 -9.38 6.52 0.85
C ALA A 25 -8.73 7.21 -0.34
N GLY A 26 -9.39 7.14 -1.50
CA GLY A 26 -8.84 7.73 -2.72
C GLY A 26 -9.69 7.45 -3.94
N ILE A 27 -9.20 7.91 -5.06
CA ILE A 27 -9.84 7.79 -6.37
C ILE A 27 -8.93 7.03 -7.35
N HIS A 28 -9.54 6.42 -8.31
CA HIS A 28 -8.92 5.88 -9.51
C HIS A 28 -9.17 6.87 -10.64
N LEU A 29 -8.15 7.21 -11.40
CA LEU A 29 -8.20 8.18 -12.48
C LEU A 29 -7.52 7.63 -13.74
N LYS A 30 -8.21 7.69 -14.87
CA LYS A 30 -7.64 7.35 -16.18
C LYS A 30 -7.07 8.59 -16.85
N LYS A 31 -6.07 8.40 -17.68
CA LYS A 31 -5.45 9.47 -18.46
C LYS A 31 -6.48 10.16 -19.34
N GLY A 32 -6.57 11.47 -19.19
CA GLY A 32 -7.55 12.29 -19.91
C GLY A 32 -8.91 12.44 -19.24
N GLU A 33 -9.18 11.75 -18.14
CA GLU A 33 -10.38 11.98 -17.33
C GLU A 33 -10.25 13.26 -16.47
N ALA A 34 -11.39 13.85 -16.17
CA ALA A 34 -11.46 15.01 -15.27
C ALA A 34 -11.15 14.57 -13.83
N ASP A 35 -10.18 15.22 -13.22
CA ASP A 35 -9.79 14.97 -11.85
C ASP A 35 -10.71 15.75 -10.89
N PRO A 36 -11.48 15.07 -10.02
CA PRO A 36 -12.39 15.74 -9.08
C PRO A 36 -11.68 16.42 -7.91
N LYS A 37 -10.37 16.21 -7.74
CA LYS A 37 -9.53 16.79 -6.66
C LYS A 37 -10.14 16.65 -5.26
N THR A 38 -10.68 15.47 -4.96
CA THR A 38 -11.40 15.20 -3.69
C THR A 38 -10.50 14.68 -2.58
N VAL A 39 -9.26 14.30 -2.88
CA VAL A 39 -8.30 13.78 -1.89
C VAL A 39 -7.50 14.93 -1.29
N PRO A 40 -7.53 15.13 0.05
CA PRO A 40 -6.79 16.21 0.69
C PRO A 40 -5.29 15.92 0.75
N PHE A 41 -4.49 16.98 0.79
CA PHE A 41 -3.03 16.89 1.06
C PHE A 41 -2.76 16.64 2.54
N PRO A 42 -1.66 15.91 2.87
CA PRO A 42 -0.78 15.21 1.95
C PRO A 42 -1.45 13.97 1.34
N LEU A 43 -1.13 13.68 0.08
CA LEU A 43 -1.68 12.53 -0.65
C LEU A 43 -0.59 11.73 -1.36
N VAL A 44 -0.94 10.56 -1.87
CA VAL A 44 -0.07 9.72 -2.69
C VAL A 44 -0.66 9.61 -4.08
N VAL A 45 0.16 9.84 -5.10
CA VAL A 45 -0.13 9.53 -6.50
C VAL A 45 0.71 8.32 -6.91
N LYS A 46 0.10 7.30 -7.48
CA LYS A 46 0.81 6.09 -7.92
C LYS A 46 0.15 5.43 -9.13
N CYS A 47 0.94 4.82 -10.01
CA CYS A 47 0.42 4.04 -11.12
C CYS A 47 -0.38 2.82 -10.62
N CYS A 48 -1.44 2.43 -11.34
CA CYS A 48 -2.27 1.27 -10.99
C CYS A 48 -1.49 -0.03 -11.08
N ASN A 49 -0.80 -0.23 -12.19
CA ASN A 49 0.03 -1.40 -12.43
C ASN A 49 1.50 -1.08 -12.19
N GLY A 50 2.22 -2.01 -11.57
CA GLY A 50 3.63 -1.83 -11.28
C GLY A 50 3.96 -2.08 -9.81
N GLY A 51 5.24 -2.04 -9.50
CA GLY A 51 5.76 -2.36 -8.18
C GLY A 51 6.97 -1.52 -7.78
N SER A 52 7.54 -1.84 -6.62
CA SER A 52 8.78 -1.25 -6.12
C SER A 52 8.77 0.28 -6.03
N SER A 53 7.60 0.88 -5.77
CA SER A 53 7.40 2.33 -5.67
C SER A 53 7.74 3.13 -6.95
N VAL A 54 7.92 2.46 -8.09
CA VAL A 54 8.08 3.14 -9.38
C VAL A 54 6.78 3.84 -9.73
N GLY A 55 6.86 5.12 -10.15
CA GLY A 55 5.68 5.95 -10.44
C GLY A 55 4.84 6.28 -9.21
N THR A 56 5.43 6.25 -7.99
CA THR A 56 4.77 6.59 -6.72
C THR A 56 5.37 7.87 -6.16
N TYR A 57 4.51 8.83 -5.84
CA TYR A 57 4.89 10.16 -5.34
C TYR A 57 4.06 10.53 -4.11
N ILE A 58 4.72 10.97 -3.05
CA ILE A 58 4.07 11.63 -1.92
C ILE A 58 4.00 13.12 -2.27
N VAL A 59 2.80 13.66 -2.26
CA VAL A 59 2.53 15.06 -2.60
C VAL A 59 2.07 15.79 -1.35
N GLU A 60 2.90 16.67 -0.85
CA GLU A 60 2.61 17.44 0.36
C GLU A 60 1.85 18.73 0.05
N LYS A 61 2.06 19.31 -1.16
CA LYS A 61 1.54 20.59 -1.56
C LYS A 61 0.88 20.53 -2.94
N GLU A 62 -0.11 21.39 -3.15
CA GLU A 62 -0.85 21.48 -4.42
C GLU A 62 0.05 21.81 -5.62
N GLU A 63 1.12 22.57 -5.42
CA GLU A 63 2.05 22.97 -6.49
C GLU A 63 2.76 21.78 -7.16
N ASP A 64 2.97 20.69 -6.43
CA ASP A 64 3.65 19.48 -6.93
C ASP A 64 2.68 18.45 -7.56
N TYR A 65 1.38 18.67 -7.38
CA TYR A 65 0.37 17.67 -7.71
C TYR A 65 0.28 17.30 -9.19
N GLU A 66 0.23 18.32 -10.06
CA GLU A 66 0.13 18.08 -11.51
C GLU A 66 1.40 17.43 -12.07
N THR A 67 2.57 17.76 -11.51
CA THR A 67 3.83 17.12 -11.86
C THR A 67 3.82 15.65 -11.47
N ALA A 68 3.42 15.32 -10.24
CA ALA A 68 3.33 13.95 -9.76
C ALA A 68 2.37 13.09 -10.59
N LYS A 69 1.20 13.64 -10.99
CA LYS A 69 0.26 12.96 -11.89
C LYS A 69 0.88 12.72 -13.26
N ALA A 70 1.47 13.75 -13.87
CA ALA A 70 2.08 13.63 -15.18
C ALA A 70 3.19 12.58 -15.19
N ASP A 71 4.01 12.54 -14.15
CA ASP A 71 5.07 11.55 -14.01
C ASP A 71 4.53 10.13 -13.78
N SER A 72 3.49 9.96 -12.95
CA SER A 72 2.84 8.65 -12.76
C SER A 72 2.24 8.13 -14.07
N PHE A 73 1.61 8.99 -14.86
CA PHE A 73 1.06 8.66 -16.18
C PHE A 73 2.11 8.34 -17.27
N ARG A 74 3.40 8.44 -16.96
CA ARG A 74 4.48 7.94 -17.84
C ARG A 74 4.67 6.43 -17.71
N TYR A 75 4.19 5.85 -16.62
CA TYR A 75 4.34 4.42 -16.31
C TYR A 75 3.07 3.62 -16.57
N ASP A 76 1.89 4.28 -16.51
CA ASP A 76 0.60 3.62 -16.68
C ASP A 76 -0.43 4.64 -17.17
N ASP A 77 -1.43 4.21 -17.92
CA ASP A 77 -2.56 5.06 -18.33
C ASP A 77 -3.64 5.18 -17.23
N GLU A 78 -3.46 4.51 -16.11
CA GLU A 78 -4.34 4.54 -14.94
C GLU A 78 -3.52 4.80 -13.66
N ILE A 79 -4.00 5.71 -12.82
CA ILE A 79 -3.36 6.06 -11.54
C ILE A 79 -4.34 5.99 -10.37
N ILE A 80 -3.80 5.76 -9.18
CA ILE A 80 -4.50 5.94 -7.90
C ILE A 80 -4.01 7.24 -7.26
N ILE A 81 -4.95 8.05 -6.79
CA ILE A 81 -4.69 9.20 -5.94
C ILE A 81 -5.36 8.91 -4.61
N GLU A 82 -4.59 8.77 -3.55
CA GLU A 82 -5.10 8.32 -2.26
C GLU A 82 -4.50 9.09 -1.08
N GLN A 83 -5.19 9.04 0.04
CA GLN A 83 -4.73 9.62 1.30
C GLN A 83 -3.34 9.09 1.66
N TYR A 84 -2.42 9.98 2.02
CA TYR A 84 -1.15 9.59 2.60
C TYR A 84 -1.36 9.10 4.04
N ILE A 85 -0.93 7.88 4.31
CA ILE A 85 -0.98 7.29 5.65
C ILE A 85 0.39 7.42 6.29
N LYS A 86 0.51 8.32 7.27
CA LYS A 86 1.71 8.44 8.08
C LYS A 86 1.64 7.45 9.24
N GLY A 87 2.61 6.57 9.35
CA GLY A 87 2.62 5.55 10.38
C GLY A 87 3.79 4.58 10.26
N ARG A 88 3.71 3.48 11.02
CA ARG A 88 4.65 2.37 10.97
C ARG A 88 4.28 1.45 9.82
N GLU A 89 5.28 0.91 9.12
CA GLU A 89 5.10 -0.02 8.01
C GLU A 89 5.35 -1.45 8.45
N PHE A 90 4.46 -2.35 8.05
CA PHE A 90 4.53 -3.78 8.37
C PHE A 90 4.35 -4.63 7.14
N SER A 91 4.91 -5.82 7.18
CA SER A 91 4.77 -6.84 6.15
C SER A 91 4.35 -8.16 6.77
N VAL A 92 3.34 -8.80 6.18
CA VAL A 92 2.81 -10.10 6.64
C VAL A 92 2.85 -11.09 5.48
N GLY A 93 3.68 -12.12 5.64
CA GLY A 93 3.63 -13.27 4.75
C GLY A 93 2.41 -14.14 5.05
N VAL A 94 1.79 -14.68 4.01
CA VAL A 94 0.70 -15.66 4.14
C VAL A 94 1.05 -16.88 3.31
N ILE A 95 0.98 -18.06 3.92
CA ILE A 95 1.20 -19.36 3.26
C ILE A 95 -0.06 -20.21 3.40
N ASP A 96 -0.61 -20.67 2.28
CA ASP A 96 -1.83 -21.48 2.22
C ASP A 96 -2.98 -20.92 3.09
N GLY A 97 -3.11 -19.58 3.07
CA GLY A 97 -4.16 -18.85 3.79
C GLY A 97 -3.88 -18.64 5.28
N LYS A 98 -2.67 -18.94 5.77
CA LYS A 98 -2.25 -18.73 7.16
C LYS A 98 -1.20 -17.66 7.25
N ALA A 99 -1.47 -16.63 8.05
CA ALA A 99 -0.55 -15.54 8.30
C ALA A 99 0.66 -16.00 9.13
N LEU A 100 1.84 -15.54 8.73
CA LEU A 100 3.11 -15.73 9.43
C LEU A 100 3.30 -14.61 10.47
N PRO A 101 4.36 -14.69 11.30
CA PRO A 101 4.75 -13.59 12.17
C PRO A 101 4.93 -12.29 11.37
N ILE A 102 4.47 -11.19 11.95
CA ILE A 102 4.52 -9.86 11.33
C ILE A 102 5.96 -9.34 11.37
N ILE A 103 6.37 -8.69 10.29
CA ILE A 103 7.66 -8.00 10.19
C ILE A 103 7.37 -6.50 10.21
N GLU A 104 8.01 -5.75 11.09
CA GLU A 104 8.06 -4.29 11.01
C GLU A 104 9.21 -3.87 10.11
N ILE A 105 8.95 -2.92 9.21
CA ILE A 105 9.94 -2.35 8.28
C ILE A 105 10.11 -0.88 8.64
N ALA A 106 11.25 -0.55 9.27
CA ALA A 106 11.58 0.81 9.67
C ALA A 106 12.73 1.35 8.83
N PRO A 107 12.49 2.26 7.86
CA PRO A 107 13.59 2.91 7.15
C PRO A 107 14.41 3.75 8.12
N ILE A 108 15.75 3.69 8.00
CA ILE A 108 16.66 4.46 8.86
C ILE A 108 16.53 5.96 8.59
N SER A 109 16.16 6.33 7.35
CA SER A 109 15.90 7.72 6.97
C SER A 109 14.88 7.80 5.85
N GLY A 110 13.99 8.80 5.92
CA GLY A 110 13.05 9.09 4.85
C GLY A 110 11.87 8.11 4.77
N PHE A 111 11.39 7.91 3.55
CA PHE A 111 10.28 7.03 3.20
C PHE A 111 10.81 5.70 2.66
N TYR A 112 10.04 4.61 2.79
CA TYR A 112 10.40 3.30 2.24
C TYR A 112 10.21 3.27 0.71
N ASP A 113 11.05 4.05 0.01
CA ASP A 113 11.10 4.18 -1.43
C ASP A 113 11.93 3.06 -2.10
N TYR A 114 12.10 3.16 -3.41
CA TYR A 114 12.92 2.22 -4.18
C TYR A 114 14.34 2.09 -3.62
N LYS A 115 14.97 3.21 -3.24
CA LYS A 115 16.34 3.22 -2.72
C LYS A 115 16.42 2.48 -1.38
N ASN A 116 15.48 2.77 -0.47
CA ASN A 116 15.43 2.11 0.84
C ASN A 116 15.05 0.63 0.76
N LYS A 117 14.33 0.21 -0.30
CA LYS A 117 13.97 -1.20 -0.53
C LYS A 117 15.15 -2.08 -0.96
N TYR A 118 16.11 -1.52 -1.69
CA TYR A 118 17.17 -2.32 -2.32
C TYR A 118 18.59 -1.98 -1.89
N GLN A 119 18.78 -0.94 -1.10
CA GLN A 119 20.08 -0.59 -0.53
C GLN A 119 20.27 -1.34 0.80
N ALA A 120 21.26 -2.22 0.87
CA ALA A 120 21.59 -2.95 2.09
C ALA A 120 21.86 -1.98 3.26
N GLY A 121 21.22 -2.23 4.40
CA GLY A 121 21.39 -1.43 5.62
C GLY A 121 20.60 -0.11 5.64
N SER A 122 19.65 0.10 4.72
CA SER A 122 18.77 1.29 4.72
C SER A 122 17.51 1.13 5.54
N THR A 123 17.18 -0.10 5.95
CA THR A 123 16.01 -0.44 6.77
C THR A 123 16.41 -1.33 7.94
N ILE A 124 15.64 -1.22 9.03
CA ILE A 124 15.66 -2.15 10.16
C ILE A 124 14.41 -3.00 10.04
N GLU A 125 14.59 -4.31 9.98
CA GLU A 125 13.51 -5.29 9.96
C GLU A 125 13.44 -5.99 11.32
N THR A 126 12.30 -5.95 11.97
CA THR A 126 12.06 -6.59 13.26
C THR A 126 11.01 -7.68 13.12
N CYS A 127 11.39 -8.94 13.39
CA CYS A 127 10.50 -10.09 13.33
C CYS A 127 10.65 -10.97 14.60
N PRO A 128 9.57 -11.27 15.34
CA PRO A 128 8.24 -10.69 15.18
C PRO A 128 8.23 -9.20 15.54
N ALA A 129 7.34 -8.44 14.89
CA ALA A 129 7.15 -7.02 15.16
C ALA A 129 6.68 -6.79 16.61
N VAL A 130 7.11 -5.68 17.20
CA VAL A 130 6.67 -5.29 18.56
C VAL A 130 5.31 -4.58 18.45
N LEU A 131 4.25 -5.35 18.64
CA LEU A 131 2.84 -4.92 18.65
C LEU A 131 2.14 -5.55 19.86
N ASP A 132 1.05 -4.94 20.30
CA ASP A 132 0.16 -5.60 21.24
C ASP A 132 -0.58 -6.78 20.57
N GLU A 133 -1.15 -7.65 21.39
CA GLU A 133 -1.79 -8.88 20.90
C GLU A 133 -3.01 -8.59 20.02
N GLU A 134 -3.80 -7.57 20.36
CA GLU A 134 -5.01 -7.20 19.60
C GLU A 134 -4.65 -6.72 18.19
N LEU A 135 -3.68 -5.83 18.05
CA LEU A 135 -3.19 -5.35 16.76
C LEU A 135 -2.53 -6.47 15.95
N THR A 136 -1.77 -7.34 16.61
CA THR A 136 -1.13 -8.50 15.96
C THR A 136 -2.18 -9.42 15.33
N VAL A 137 -3.16 -9.84 16.11
CA VAL A 137 -4.24 -10.72 15.63
C VAL A 137 -5.03 -10.05 14.51
N LYS A 138 -5.38 -8.78 14.67
CA LYS A 138 -6.14 -8.02 13.68
C LYS A 138 -5.41 -7.89 12.34
N MET A 139 -4.12 -7.57 12.37
CA MET A 139 -3.30 -7.45 11.15
C MET A 139 -3.18 -8.79 10.43
N GLN A 140 -2.97 -9.88 11.17
CA GLN A 140 -2.94 -11.23 10.60
C GLN A 140 -4.28 -11.62 9.98
N GLN A 141 -5.40 -11.31 10.64
CA GLN A 141 -6.74 -11.54 10.10
C GLN A 141 -6.99 -10.78 8.80
N TYR A 142 -6.56 -9.52 8.72
CA TYR A 142 -6.64 -8.76 7.47
C TYR A 142 -5.77 -9.36 6.37
N ALA A 143 -4.56 -9.81 6.68
CA ALA A 143 -3.70 -10.48 5.70
C ALA A 143 -4.35 -11.76 5.13
N GLU A 144 -4.96 -12.59 6.00
CA GLU A 144 -5.71 -13.78 5.59
C GLU A 144 -6.98 -13.40 4.78
N ALA A 145 -7.67 -12.31 5.15
CA ALA A 145 -8.82 -11.81 4.41
C ALA A 145 -8.44 -11.32 3.00
N VAL A 146 -7.33 -10.59 2.86
CA VAL A 146 -6.76 -10.20 1.56
C VAL A 146 -6.45 -11.42 0.70
N PHE A 147 -5.77 -12.41 1.29
CA PHE A 147 -5.43 -13.66 0.60
C PHE A 147 -6.67 -14.35 0.01
N LYS A 148 -7.75 -14.41 0.79
CA LYS A 148 -9.04 -14.96 0.37
C LYS A 148 -9.74 -14.08 -0.67
N ALA A 149 -9.83 -12.78 -0.45
CA ALA A 149 -10.53 -11.83 -1.34
C ALA A 149 -9.93 -11.84 -2.75
N LEU A 150 -8.61 -11.85 -2.85
CA LEU A 150 -7.88 -11.92 -4.13
C LEU A 150 -7.75 -13.34 -4.67
N ARG A 151 -8.33 -14.34 -3.99
CA ARG A 151 -8.25 -15.78 -4.36
C ARG A 151 -6.82 -16.24 -4.60
N LEU A 152 -5.89 -15.77 -3.77
CA LEU A 152 -4.48 -16.14 -3.84
C LEU A 152 -4.30 -17.62 -3.51
N LYS A 153 -3.17 -18.18 -3.93
CA LYS A 153 -2.79 -19.59 -3.67
C LYS A 153 -1.31 -19.64 -3.32
N ASN A 154 -0.95 -20.69 -2.59
CA ASN A 154 0.40 -20.96 -2.14
C ASN A 154 0.88 -19.91 -1.14
N TYR A 155 1.47 -18.81 -1.61
CA TYR A 155 1.99 -17.76 -0.73
C TYR A 155 1.78 -16.37 -1.33
N ALA A 156 1.72 -15.38 -0.44
CA ALA A 156 1.70 -13.96 -0.80
C ALA A 156 2.24 -13.12 0.37
N ARG A 157 2.50 -11.86 0.11
CA ARG A 157 2.89 -10.86 1.09
C ARG A 157 1.93 -9.68 1.03
N MET A 158 1.48 -9.23 2.18
CA MET A 158 0.64 -8.06 2.37
C MET A 158 1.41 -7.02 3.16
N ASP A 159 1.41 -5.79 2.68
CA ASP A 159 2.05 -4.67 3.35
C ASP A 159 0.97 -3.78 3.99
N PHE A 160 1.22 -3.31 5.22
CA PHE A 160 0.28 -2.54 6.02
C PHE A 160 0.92 -1.26 6.54
N MET A 161 0.09 -0.21 6.65
CA MET A 161 0.42 1.00 7.38
C MET A 161 -0.41 1.09 8.66
N LEU A 162 0.23 1.35 9.79
CA LEU A 162 -0.41 1.51 11.09
C LEU A 162 -0.17 2.93 11.61
N LYS A 163 -1.25 3.70 11.75
CA LYS A 163 -1.21 5.03 12.36
C LYS A 163 -0.97 4.94 13.87
N GLU A 164 -0.54 6.05 14.48
CA GLU A 164 -0.35 6.17 15.93
C GLU A 164 -1.64 5.93 16.74
N ASN A 165 -2.80 6.23 16.15
CA ASN A 165 -4.11 6.01 16.78
C ASN A 165 -4.62 4.56 16.66
N GLY A 166 -3.83 3.63 16.10
CA GLY A 166 -4.19 2.22 15.93
C GLY A 166 -5.01 1.92 14.67
N GLU A 167 -5.32 2.92 13.84
CA GLU A 167 -5.93 2.67 12.53
C GLU A 167 -4.95 2.00 11.58
N MET A 168 -5.44 0.96 10.90
CA MET A 168 -4.65 0.09 10.02
C MET A 168 -5.18 0.17 8.59
N TYR A 169 -4.24 0.21 7.63
CA TYR A 169 -4.54 0.29 6.20
C TYR A 169 -3.68 -0.67 5.40
#